data_471ebf1696a691e4105ce237f81f7f30
#
_entry.id   471ebf1696a691e4105ce237f81f7f30
#
_cell.length_a   1.000
_cell.length_b   1.000
_cell.length_c   1.000
_cell.angle_alpha   90.00
_cell.angle_beta   90.00
_cell.angle_gamma   90.00
#
_symmetry.space_group_name_H-M   'P 1'
#
loop_
_entity.id
_entity.type
_entity.pdbx_description
1 polymer ?
#
loop_
_entity_poly.entity_id
_entity_poly.type
_entity_poly.pdbx_seq_one_letter_code
_entity_poly.pdbx_strand_id
1 'polypeptide(L)'
;GSKNSGTYDQLAPANHDKFGHLDLFGWRNLKTFKSLETLSVTKSLAVNLMYTNHWLYSATDSLFNGQGAVLATSKTGVAGTHVGQELDAFATYKRGVHTFGAGFGHLFKGEFIDIATSRINPRYFYFFQQYTIK
;
A
#
# COMPACT_ATOMS: atom_id res chain seq x y z
N GLY A 1 33.22 5.19 -0.40
CA GLY A 1 31.81 5.25 -0.01
C GLY A 1 31.57 4.45 1.24
N SER A 2 30.71 4.93 2.13
CA SER A 2 30.31 4.22 3.36
C SER A 2 29.70 2.88 2.99
N LYS A 3 30.13 1.81 3.67
CA LYS A 3 29.53 0.45 3.53
C LYS A 3 28.18 0.35 4.29
N ASN A 4 27.80 1.38 5.03
CA ASN A 4 26.57 1.40 5.81
C ASN A 4 25.45 2.09 5.03
N SER A 5 24.30 1.43 4.91
CA SER A 5 23.08 2.05 4.44
C SER A 5 22.58 3.01 5.52
N GLY A 6 22.43 4.30 5.20
CA GLY A 6 21.82 5.29 6.10
C GLY A 6 20.29 5.28 6.06
N THR A 7 19.69 4.44 5.23
CA THR A 7 18.24 4.32 5.07
C THR A 7 17.67 3.38 6.14
N TYR A 8 16.60 3.80 6.80
CA TYR A 8 15.87 2.98 7.77
C TYR A 8 15.49 1.63 7.15
N ASP A 9 15.69 0.55 7.90
CA ASP A 9 15.27 -0.79 7.49
C ASP A 9 14.13 -1.30 8.35
N GLN A 10 13.16 -1.94 7.71
CA GLN A 10 11.94 -2.42 8.33
C GLN A 10 12.18 -3.81 8.94
N LEU A 11 12.16 -3.90 10.29
CA LEU A 11 12.42 -5.14 11.00
C LEU A 11 11.28 -6.17 10.87
N ALA A 12 10.03 -5.68 10.78
CA ALA A 12 8.85 -6.54 10.68
C ALA A 12 7.92 -5.98 9.59
N PRO A 13 7.99 -6.51 8.36
CA PRO A 13 7.12 -6.06 7.27
C PRO A 13 5.67 -6.44 7.52
N ALA A 14 4.81 -5.43 7.70
CA ALA A 14 3.35 -5.55 7.80
C ALA A 14 2.73 -4.45 6.95
N ASN A 15 2.86 -4.60 5.63
CA ASN A 15 2.58 -3.51 4.68
C ASN A 15 1.09 -3.37 4.38
N HIS A 16 0.37 -4.49 4.31
CA HIS A 16 -1.01 -4.58 3.86
C HIS A 16 -1.96 -3.65 4.61
N ASP A 17 -1.86 -3.61 5.92
CA ASP A 17 -2.70 -2.76 6.76
C ASP A 17 -2.15 -1.34 6.94
N LYS A 18 -0.90 -1.07 6.52
CA LYS A 18 -0.23 0.21 6.74
C LYS A 18 -0.14 1.08 5.49
N PHE A 19 0.16 0.49 4.34
CA PHE A 19 0.48 1.20 3.10
C PHE A 19 -0.51 0.96 1.97
N GLY A 20 -1.63 0.29 2.23
CA GLY A 20 -2.62 -0.06 1.24
C GLY A 20 -2.64 -1.56 0.96
N HIS A 21 -3.75 -2.03 0.43
CA HIS A 21 -3.97 -3.45 0.18
C HIS A 21 -3.18 -3.98 -1.02
N LEU A 22 -2.62 -3.10 -1.83
CA LEU A 22 -1.75 -3.47 -2.96
C LEU A 22 -0.39 -4.03 -2.53
N ASP A 23 0.02 -3.83 -1.27
CA ASP A 23 1.30 -4.31 -0.69
C ASP A 23 2.54 -3.91 -1.51
N LEU A 24 2.46 -2.80 -2.25
CA LEU A 24 3.51 -2.40 -3.18
C LEU A 24 4.75 -1.88 -2.48
N PHE A 25 4.59 -1.17 -1.37
CA PHE A 25 5.65 -0.34 -0.80
C PHE A 25 6.11 -0.82 0.58
N GLY A 26 7.39 -0.56 0.90
CA GLY A 26 7.97 -0.71 2.22
C GLY A 26 8.20 0.64 2.91
N TRP A 27 8.55 0.61 4.19
CA TRP A 27 8.78 1.82 4.99
C TRP A 27 10.04 2.59 4.63
N ARG A 28 10.94 1.94 3.89
CA ARG A 28 12.21 2.53 3.54
C ARG A 28 11.99 3.73 2.61
N ASN A 29 12.50 4.91 2.99
CA ASN A 29 12.38 6.17 2.26
C ASN A 29 10.93 6.60 1.94
N LEU A 30 9.93 6.18 2.73
CA LEU A 30 8.52 6.45 2.46
C LEU A 30 7.86 7.25 3.59
N LYS A 31 7.08 8.26 3.22
CA LYS A 31 6.11 8.96 4.06
C LYS A 31 4.71 8.64 3.57
N THR A 32 3.82 8.31 4.47
CA THR A 32 2.44 7.92 4.12
C THR A 32 1.44 8.66 4.99
N PHE A 33 0.43 9.24 4.35
CA PHE A 33 -0.82 9.61 4.99
C PHE A 33 -1.84 8.51 4.74
N LYS A 34 -2.62 8.12 5.76
CA LYS A 34 -3.66 7.10 5.66
C LYS A 34 -4.94 7.57 6.34
N SER A 35 -6.07 7.33 5.69
CA SER A 35 -7.41 7.40 6.28
C SER A 35 -8.14 6.08 6.04
N LEU A 36 -8.86 5.59 7.04
CA LEU A 36 -9.68 4.38 6.97
C LEU A 36 -11.04 4.68 7.57
N GLU A 37 -12.06 4.50 6.76
CA GLU A 37 -13.46 4.65 7.16
C GLU A 37 -14.16 3.29 7.12
N THR A 38 -14.90 2.96 8.18
CA THR A 38 -15.69 1.73 8.28
C THR A 38 -17.17 2.06 8.46
N LEU A 39 -17.98 1.61 7.52
CA LEU A 39 -19.42 1.73 7.55
C LEU A 39 -20.06 0.37 7.87
N SER A 40 -20.67 0.24 9.04
CA SER A 40 -21.49 -0.91 9.40
C SER A 40 -22.89 -0.76 8.78
N VAL A 41 -23.08 -1.35 7.59
CA VAL A 41 -24.34 -1.26 6.84
C VAL A 41 -25.45 -2.04 7.54
N THR A 42 -25.09 -3.22 8.08
CA THR A 42 -25.96 -4.05 8.92
C THR A 42 -25.12 -4.70 10.03
N LYS A 43 -25.77 -5.47 10.94
CA LYS A 43 -25.02 -6.28 11.94
C LYS A 43 -24.09 -7.32 11.32
N SER A 44 -24.29 -7.67 10.06
CA SER A 44 -23.53 -8.70 9.35
C SER A 44 -22.69 -8.16 8.19
N LEU A 45 -22.96 -6.95 7.69
CA LEU A 45 -22.29 -6.35 6.54
C LEU A 45 -21.55 -5.08 6.94
N ALA A 46 -20.25 -5.06 6.72
CA ALA A 46 -19.42 -3.87 6.84
C ALA A 46 -18.74 -3.56 5.50
N VAL A 47 -18.63 -2.26 5.19
CA VAL A 47 -17.88 -1.74 4.04
C VAL A 47 -16.80 -0.82 4.58
N ASN A 48 -15.59 -0.97 4.04
CA ASN A 48 -14.43 -0.19 4.43
C ASN A 48 -13.90 0.54 3.20
N LEU A 49 -13.51 1.79 3.40
CA LEU A 49 -12.83 2.60 2.42
C LEU A 49 -11.51 3.03 3.04
N MET A 50 -10.40 2.70 2.38
CA MET A 50 -9.07 3.13 2.80
C MET A 50 -8.46 3.99 1.71
N TYR A 51 -7.95 5.14 2.12
CA TYR A 51 -7.19 6.04 1.28
C TYR A 51 -5.79 6.18 1.85
N THR A 52 -4.79 6.01 1.01
CA THR A 52 -3.40 6.31 1.34
C THR A 52 -2.80 7.27 0.32
N ASN A 53 -1.86 8.07 0.76
CA ASN A 53 -1.06 8.94 -0.11
C ASN A 53 0.40 8.85 0.29
N HIS A 54 1.28 8.67 -0.69
CA HIS A 54 2.66 8.28 -0.49
C HIS A 54 3.63 9.27 -1.10
N TRP A 55 4.68 9.60 -0.34
CA TRP A 55 5.80 10.44 -0.79
C TRP A 55 7.12 9.80 -0.38
N LEU A 56 8.16 9.99 -1.17
CA LEU A 56 9.51 9.72 -0.73
C LEU A 56 9.94 10.75 0.31
N TYR A 57 10.75 10.34 1.27
CA TYR A 57 11.45 11.23 2.18
C TYR A 57 12.55 12.01 1.43
N SER A 58 13.32 11.31 0.59
CA SER A 58 14.36 11.88 -0.28
C SER A 58 14.08 11.53 -1.74
N ALA A 59 14.03 12.55 -2.62
CA ALA A 59 13.81 12.38 -4.06
C ALA A 59 14.95 11.66 -4.78
N THR A 60 16.17 11.68 -4.21
CA THR A 60 17.37 11.06 -4.80
C THR A 60 17.63 9.65 -4.30
N ASP A 61 16.88 9.18 -3.29
CA ASP A 61 16.93 7.80 -2.83
C ASP A 61 15.82 6.98 -3.52
N SER A 62 15.92 5.66 -3.44
CA SER A 62 15.02 4.74 -4.14
C SER A 62 13.65 4.59 -3.44
N LEU A 63 12.66 4.19 -4.22
CA LEU A 63 11.42 3.58 -3.76
C LEU A 63 11.65 2.09 -3.59
N PHE A 64 11.22 1.52 -2.45
CA PHE A 64 11.44 0.13 -2.09
C PHE A 64 10.12 -0.62 -1.88
N ASN A 65 10.12 -1.92 -2.17
CA ASN A 65 9.02 -2.80 -1.78
C ASN A 65 9.14 -3.26 -0.31
N GLY A 66 8.16 -4.02 0.17
CA GLY A 66 8.13 -4.53 1.55
C GLY A 66 9.28 -5.45 1.93
N GLN A 67 9.96 -6.08 0.96
CA GLN A 67 11.14 -6.91 1.14
C GLN A 67 12.45 -6.13 1.05
N GLY A 68 12.38 -4.80 0.85
CA GLY A 68 13.55 -3.94 0.73
C GLY A 68 14.21 -3.93 -0.65
N ALA A 69 13.59 -4.56 -1.67
CA ALA A 69 14.07 -4.47 -3.05
C ALA A 69 13.69 -3.14 -3.68
N VAL A 70 14.57 -2.61 -4.52
CA VAL A 70 14.37 -1.35 -5.24
C VAL A 70 13.31 -1.53 -6.33
N LEU A 71 12.28 -0.70 -6.30
CA LEU A 71 11.24 -0.61 -7.32
C LEU A 71 11.56 0.43 -8.39
N ALA A 72 12.03 1.59 -7.96
CA ALA A 72 12.36 2.70 -8.85
C ALA A 72 13.38 3.64 -8.20
N THR A 73 14.15 4.36 -9.01
CA THR A 73 15.17 5.33 -8.57
C THR A 73 15.23 6.52 -9.50
N SER A 74 15.32 7.72 -8.92
CA SER A 74 15.62 8.96 -9.62
C SER A 74 16.87 9.59 -9.01
N LYS A 75 18.06 9.23 -9.51
CA LYS A 75 19.36 9.67 -8.94
C LYS A 75 19.52 11.19 -8.89
N THR A 76 18.91 11.90 -9.82
CA THR A 76 18.93 13.36 -9.90
C THR A 76 17.82 14.04 -9.13
N GLY A 77 16.82 13.26 -8.64
CA GLY A 77 15.63 13.78 -7.99
C GLY A 77 14.62 14.46 -8.92
N VAL A 78 14.85 14.43 -10.25
CA VAL A 78 13.99 15.10 -11.24
C VAL A 78 12.57 14.53 -11.26
N ALA A 79 12.36 13.30 -10.82
CA ALA A 79 11.05 12.66 -10.71
C ALA A 79 10.21 13.16 -9.51
N GLY A 80 10.73 14.08 -8.70
CA GLY A 80 10.04 14.59 -7.53
C GLY A 80 9.95 13.55 -6.41
N THR A 81 8.99 13.74 -5.50
CA THR A 81 8.79 12.85 -4.35
C THR A 81 7.43 12.16 -4.32
N HIS A 82 6.41 12.68 -5.01
CA HIS A 82 5.06 12.14 -4.94
C HIS A 82 4.96 10.79 -5.65
N VAL A 83 4.80 9.72 -4.86
CA VAL A 83 4.72 8.34 -5.35
C VAL A 83 3.33 8.04 -5.92
N GLY A 84 2.28 8.45 -5.23
CA GLY A 84 0.90 8.25 -5.68
C GLY A 84 -0.09 8.11 -4.54
N GLN A 85 -1.35 7.87 -4.91
CA GLN A 85 -2.49 7.73 -4.01
C GLN A 85 -3.16 6.39 -4.25
N GLU A 86 -3.40 5.62 -3.20
CA GLU A 86 -4.13 4.35 -3.28
C GLU A 86 -5.52 4.51 -2.66
N LEU A 87 -6.52 4.01 -3.37
CA LEU A 87 -7.88 3.91 -2.89
C LEU A 87 -8.29 2.44 -2.88
N ASP A 88 -8.63 1.94 -1.69
CA ASP A 88 -9.13 0.60 -1.48
C ASP A 88 -10.57 0.62 -1.01
N ALA A 89 -11.40 -0.25 -1.57
CA ALA A 89 -12.75 -0.51 -1.11
C ALA A 89 -12.90 -1.99 -0.85
N PHE A 90 -13.37 -2.37 0.34
CA PHE A 90 -13.60 -3.77 0.65
C PHE A 90 -14.81 -3.96 1.56
N ALA A 91 -15.52 -5.07 1.34
CA ALA A 91 -16.70 -5.44 2.11
C ALA A 91 -16.49 -6.80 2.78
N THR A 92 -17.06 -6.95 3.97
CA THR A 92 -17.12 -8.23 4.69
C THR A 92 -18.54 -8.54 5.09
N TYR A 93 -18.95 -9.79 4.87
CA TYR A 93 -20.26 -10.30 5.24
C TYR A 93 -20.13 -11.53 6.15
N LYS A 94 -20.72 -11.45 7.35
CA LYS A 94 -20.71 -12.53 8.35
C LYS A 94 -22.03 -13.27 8.36
N ARG A 95 -21.99 -14.63 8.27
CA ARG A 95 -23.15 -15.50 8.40
C ARG A 95 -22.78 -16.74 9.22
N GLY A 96 -23.23 -16.77 10.46
CA GLY A 96 -22.88 -17.85 11.40
C GLY A 96 -21.37 -17.89 11.65
N VAL A 97 -20.74 -19.01 11.30
CA VAL A 97 -19.28 -19.24 11.43
C VAL A 97 -18.49 -18.80 10.20
N HIS A 98 -19.15 -18.36 9.14
CA HIS A 98 -18.53 -17.94 7.89
C HIS A 98 -18.40 -16.42 7.83
N THR A 99 -17.25 -15.95 7.32
CA THR A 99 -17.03 -14.58 6.90
C THR A 99 -16.59 -14.60 5.44
N PHE A 100 -17.32 -13.89 4.59
CA PHE A 100 -16.99 -13.67 3.19
C PHE A 100 -16.48 -12.25 3.07
N GLY A 101 -15.48 -12.06 2.21
CA GLY A 101 -14.97 -10.74 1.91
C GLY A 101 -14.56 -10.60 0.46
N ALA A 102 -14.71 -9.39 -0.06
CA ALA A 102 -14.25 -9.00 -1.38
C ALA A 102 -13.72 -7.56 -1.33
N GLY A 103 -12.70 -7.28 -2.11
CA GLY A 103 -12.13 -5.96 -2.17
C GLY A 103 -11.47 -5.66 -3.50
N PHE A 104 -11.30 -4.38 -3.73
CA PHE A 104 -10.65 -3.80 -4.90
C PHE A 104 -9.76 -2.66 -4.42
N GLY A 105 -8.55 -2.57 -4.96
CA GLY A 105 -7.61 -1.48 -4.74
C GLY A 105 -7.05 -0.94 -6.06
N HIS A 106 -6.79 0.35 -6.10
CA HIS A 106 -6.16 1.04 -7.22
C HIS A 106 -5.21 2.13 -6.74
N LEU A 107 -3.98 2.11 -7.25
CA LEU A 107 -3.01 3.19 -7.07
C LEU A 107 -3.07 4.16 -8.25
N PHE A 108 -3.40 5.40 -8.01
CA PHE A 108 -3.21 6.51 -8.95
C PHE A 108 -1.76 6.96 -8.85
N LYS A 109 -1.00 6.73 -9.91
CA LYS A 109 0.44 7.02 -9.93
C LYS A 109 0.70 8.50 -9.74
N GLY A 110 1.71 8.82 -8.94
CA GLY A 110 2.26 10.16 -8.83
C GLY A 110 3.42 10.37 -9.81
N GLU A 111 3.93 11.60 -9.85
CA GLU A 111 5.00 12.02 -10.76
C GLU A 111 6.25 11.15 -10.65
N PHE A 112 6.60 10.72 -9.42
CA PHE A 112 7.77 9.88 -9.20
C PHE A 112 7.66 8.55 -9.96
N ILE A 113 6.53 7.85 -9.86
CA ILE A 113 6.32 6.58 -10.56
C ILE A 113 6.25 6.81 -12.07
N ASP A 114 5.54 7.82 -12.52
CA ASP A 114 5.37 8.10 -13.95
C ASP A 114 6.70 8.39 -14.65
N ILE A 115 7.63 9.10 -13.98
CA ILE A 115 8.93 9.46 -14.55
C ILE A 115 9.97 8.35 -14.31
N ALA A 116 10.00 7.74 -13.11
CA ALA A 116 11.05 6.79 -12.75
C ALA A 116 10.81 5.36 -13.23
N THR A 117 9.56 4.98 -13.54
CA THR A 117 9.24 3.62 -14.01
C THR A 117 7.91 3.51 -14.73
N SER A 118 7.87 2.74 -15.83
CA SER A 118 6.62 2.38 -16.52
C SER A 118 6.00 1.05 -16.03
N ARG A 119 6.64 0.35 -15.10
CA ARG A 119 6.34 -1.06 -14.78
C ARG A 119 5.26 -1.25 -13.72
N ILE A 120 4.87 -0.22 -13.00
CA ILE A 120 3.87 -0.32 -11.94
C ILE A 120 2.49 -0.05 -12.53
N ASN A 121 1.65 -1.08 -12.61
CA ASN A 121 0.24 -0.96 -13.02
C ASN A 121 -0.65 -1.53 -11.93
N PRO A 122 -1.11 -0.71 -11.00
CA PRO A 122 -1.60 -1.17 -9.72
C PRO A 122 -3.13 -1.29 -9.71
N ARG A 123 -3.61 -2.44 -10.08
CA ARG A 123 -5.00 -2.85 -9.85
C ARG A 123 -5.00 -4.16 -9.10
N TYR A 124 -5.85 -4.27 -8.10
CA TYR A 124 -5.96 -5.44 -7.27
C TYR A 124 -7.44 -5.73 -7.01
N PHE A 125 -7.82 -6.98 -7.17
CA PHE A 125 -9.11 -7.50 -6.77
C PHE A 125 -8.91 -8.81 -6.02
N TYR A 126 -9.63 -9.00 -4.92
CA TYR A 126 -9.58 -10.22 -4.14
C TYR A 126 -10.95 -10.63 -3.63
N PHE A 127 -11.06 -11.92 -3.36
CA PHE A 127 -12.17 -12.54 -2.66
C PHE A 127 -11.60 -13.51 -1.63
N PHE A 128 -12.21 -13.59 -0.45
CA PHE A 128 -11.86 -14.58 0.55
C PHE A 128 -13.09 -15.12 1.28
N GLN A 129 -12.94 -16.34 1.81
CA GLN A 129 -13.84 -16.92 2.79
C GLN A 129 -13.01 -17.35 3.99
N GLN A 130 -13.48 -17.01 5.18
CA GLN A 130 -12.92 -17.43 6.45
C GLN A 130 -13.95 -18.26 7.21
N TYR A 131 -13.48 -19.34 7.83
CA TYR A 131 -14.28 -20.19 8.71
C TYR A 131 -13.75 -20.08 10.14
N THR A 132 -14.59 -19.77 11.11
CA THR A 132 -14.23 -19.70 12.53
C THR A 132 -14.60 -21.01 13.21
N ILE A 133 -13.60 -21.79 13.63
CA ILE A 133 -13.78 -22.98 14.46
C ILE A 133 -13.93 -22.50 15.91
N LYS A 134 -15.00 -22.98 16.59
CA LYS A 134 -15.25 -22.71 18.00
C LYS A 134 -14.67 -23.84 18.84
#